data_af31b78818e4c12ae5a1af9ca1bb0f18
#
_entry.id   af31b78818e4c12ae5a1af9ca1bb0f18
#
_cell.length_a   1.000
_cell.length_b   1.000
_cell.length_c   1.000
_cell.angle_alpha   90.00
_cell.angle_beta   90.00
_cell.angle_gamma   90.00
#
_symmetry.space_group_name_H-M   'P 1'
#
loop_
_entity.id
_entity.type
_entity.pdbx_description
1 polymer ?
#
loop_
_entity_poly.entity_id
_entity_poly.type
_entity_poly.pdbx_seq_one_letter_code
_entity_poly.pdbx_strand_id
1 'polypeptide(L)'
;MGKIFYEEMPVCFNARELGYANAYDVRKAAYLSVFAGAWGHTYGCGPVIFFGDKGSNFFANLHGWKEGLDFTAANEMKYLRMLIESRPMLDRVPDQGILMNKGSCGAERIQATRGKDYAFIYSAYGRDIAIKANAITGTKLNANWYDPRTGKTTFIGSFDNKQQLIFTAPLPTASPVPSQREDWVLILDNALKNYAMPGDKH
;
A
#
# COMPACT_ATOMS: atom_id res chain seq x y z
N MET A 1 -12.93 8.79 -8.24
CA MET A 1 -12.76 9.98 -7.40
C MET A 1 -11.64 9.67 -6.41
N GLY A 2 -10.57 10.46 -6.38
CA GLY A 2 -9.46 10.28 -5.43
C GLY A 2 -9.89 10.68 -4.03
N LYS A 3 -9.31 10.03 -3.01
CA LYS A 3 -9.47 10.47 -1.61
C LYS A 3 -8.26 11.32 -1.21
N ILE A 4 -8.50 12.35 -0.43
CA ILE A 4 -7.47 13.11 0.27
C ILE A 4 -7.38 12.53 1.68
N PHE A 5 -6.18 12.24 2.14
CA PHE A 5 -5.94 11.83 3.52
C PHE A 5 -4.77 12.64 4.08
N TYR A 6 -4.95 13.15 5.29
CA TYR A 6 -4.00 14.07 5.90
C TYR A 6 -3.23 13.39 7.03
N GLU A 7 -1.91 13.46 6.97
CA GLU A 7 -1.05 13.13 8.09
C GLU A 7 -1.19 14.20 9.18
N GLU A 8 -1.18 13.75 10.43
CA GLU A 8 -1.38 14.57 11.62
C GLU A 8 -2.72 15.35 11.64
N MET A 9 -3.76 14.75 11.08
CA MET A 9 -5.14 15.15 11.38
C MET A 9 -5.72 14.21 12.43
N PRO A 10 -6.62 14.70 13.31
CA PRO A 10 -7.28 13.84 14.27
C PRO A 10 -7.97 12.66 13.58
N VAL A 11 -7.77 11.44 14.07
CA VAL A 11 -8.42 10.24 13.54
C VAL A 11 -9.95 10.37 13.64
N CYS A 12 -10.42 11.09 14.66
CA CYS A 12 -11.82 11.47 14.83
C CYS A 12 -11.90 12.94 15.28
N PHE A 13 -12.61 13.78 14.53
CA PHE A 13 -12.72 15.22 14.81
C PHE A 13 -13.25 15.53 16.21
N ASN A 14 -14.16 14.71 16.71
CA ASN A 14 -14.81 14.92 18.02
C ASN A 14 -14.15 14.14 19.16
N ALA A 15 -13.06 13.42 18.88
CA ALA A 15 -12.38 12.58 19.86
C ALA A 15 -10.86 12.58 19.57
N ARG A 16 -10.23 13.73 19.85
CA ARG A 16 -8.77 13.93 19.61
C ARG A 16 -7.91 13.01 20.48
N GLU A 17 -8.43 12.56 21.60
CA GLU A 17 -7.84 11.57 22.49
C GLU A 17 -7.58 10.21 21.79
N LEU A 18 -8.26 9.94 20.68
CA LEU A 18 -7.99 8.77 19.84
C LEU A 18 -6.73 8.90 18.98
N GLY A 19 -6.10 10.08 19.01
CA GLY A 19 -4.81 10.32 18.36
C GLY A 19 -4.95 10.95 16.97
N TYR A 20 -3.81 11.02 16.31
CA TYR A 20 -3.63 11.62 14.99
C TYR A 20 -3.18 10.57 13.98
N ALA A 21 -3.62 10.75 12.73
CA ALA A 21 -3.19 9.90 11.64
C ALA A 21 -1.66 10.05 11.40
N ASN A 22 -1.00 8.93 11.26
CA ASN A 22 0.43 8.85 11.02
C ASN A 22 0.74 8.35 9.59
N ALA A 23 2.01 8.19 9.26
CA ALA A 23 2.46 7.72 7.95
C ALA A 23 1.82 6.38 7.52
N TYR A 24 1.65 5.43 8.45
CA TYR A 24 0.98 4.16 8.15
C TYR A 24 -0.48 4.37 7.76
N ASP A 25 -1.23 5.24 8.46
CA ASP A 25 -2.63 5.50 8.16
C ASP A 25 -2.82 6.13 6.80
N VAL A 26 -1.96 7.09 6.44
CA VAL A 26 -1.93 7.72 5.11
C VAL A 26 -1.63 6.69 4.03
N ARG A 27 -0.56 5.90 4.23
CA ARG A 27 -0.14 4.86 3.29
C ARG A 27 -1.23 3.81 3.09
N LYS A 28 -1.81 3.31 4.17
CA LYS A 28 -2.94 2.37 4.14
C LYS A 28 -4.12 2.92 3.34
N ALA A 29 -4.52 4.16 3.59
CA ALA A 29 -5.62 4.80 2.88
C ALA A 29 -5.32 4.95 1.38
N ALA A 30 -4.08 5.31 1.02
CA ALA A 30 -3.64 5.46 -0.35
C ALA A 30 -3.69 4.14 -1.13
N TYR A 31 -3.02 3.11 -0.63
CA TYR A 31 -2.95 1.80 -1.28
C TYR A 31 -4.32 1.14 -1.39
N LEU A 32 -5.12 1.13 -0.31
CA LEU A 32 -6.47 0.57 -0.34
C LEU A 32 -7.37 1.29 -1.35
N SER A 33 -7.30 2.63 -1.42
CA SER A 33 -8.11 3.41 -2.35
C SER A 33 -7.72 3.18 -3.80
N VAL A 34 -6.42 3.26 -4.12
CA VAL A 34 -5.93 3.07 -5.49
C VAL A 34 -6.16 1.65 -5.98
N PHE A 35 -5.93 0.64 -5.14
CA PHE A 35 -6.15 -0.76 -5.50
C PHE A 35 -7.64 -1.12 -5.61
N ALA A 36 -8.51 -0.37 -4.93
CA ALA A 36 -9.97 -0.47 -5.08
C ALA A 36 -10.51 0.29 -6.32
N GLY A 37 -9.64 0.84 -7.16
CA GLY A 37 -10.02 1.47 -8.43
C GLY A 37 -10.09 3.00 -8.39
N ALA A 38 -9.63 3.66 -7.34
CA ALA A 38 -9.47 5.10 -7.38
C ALA A 38 -8.38 5.48 -8.39
N TRP A 39 -8.62 6.54 -9.15
CA TRP A 39 -7.69 7.06 -10.17
C TRP A 39 -6.43 7.69 -9.59
N GLY A 40 -6.44 8.01 -8.31
CA GLY A 40 -5.30 8.58 -7.61
C GLY A 40 -5.57 8.80 -6.13
N HIS A 41 -4.57 9.31 -5.46
CA HIS A 41 -4.58 9.69 -4.06
C HIS A 41 -3.90 11.04 -3.91
N THR A 42 -4.45 11.91 -3.06
CA THR A 42 -3.82 13.17 -2.69
C THR A 42 -3.34 13.08 -1.25
N TYR A 43 -2.07 13.28 -1.04
CA TYR A 43 -1.49 13.46 0.28
C TYR A 43 -1.78 14.85 0.81
N GLY A 44 -2.06 14.97 2.09
CA GLY A 44 -2.13 16.23 2.82
C GLY A 44 -1.37 16.13 4.14
N CYS A 45 -0.95 17.27 4.66
CA CYS A 45 -0.28 17.39 5.94
C CYS A 45 -0.97 18.47 6.77
N GLY A 46 -1.48 18.09 7.93
CA GLY A 46 -2.23 18.99 8.81
C GLY A 46 -1.44 20.25 9.18
N PRO A 47 -0.23 20.14 9.73
CA PRO A 47 0.61 21.29 10.04
C PRO A 47 0.86 22.23 8.86
N VAL A 48 1.14 21.67 7.67
CA VAL A 48 1.46 22.45 6.46
C VAL A 48 0.25 23.19 5.93
N ILE A 49 -0.93 22.54 5.89
CA ILE A 49 -2.16 23.16 5.40
C ILE A 49 -2.55 24.38 6.20
N PHE A 50 -2.39 24.32 7.52
CA PHE A 50 -2.74 25.43 8.39
C PHE A 50 -1.60 26.43 8.56
N PHE A 51 -0.43 26.13 8.04
CA PHE A 51 0.78 27.00 8.05
C PHE A 51 1.05 27.61 9.43
N GLY A 52 0.86 26.82 10.46
CA GLY A 52 0.92 27.28 11.86
C GLY A 52 2.01 26.59 12.67
N ASP A 53 2.36 27.19 13.78
CA ASP A 53 3.23 26.57 14.76
C ASP A 53 2.51 25.47 15.54
N LYS A 54 3.27 24.68 16.28
CA LYS A 54 2.75 23.61 17.13
C LYS A 54 1.62 24.11 18.02
N GLY A 55 0.48 23.43 17.97
CA GLY A 55 -0.69 23.72 18.78
C GLY A 55 -1.44 25.01 18.42
N SER A 56 -1.01 25.74 17.38
CA SER A 56 -1.53 27.08 17.07
C SER A 56 -2.85 27.08 16.28
N ASN A 57 -3.29 25.94 15.75
CA ASN A 57 -4.50 25.85 14.94
C ASN A 57 -5.62 25.06 15.65
N PHE A 58 -6.81 25.07 15.04
CA PHE A 58 -7.99 24.39 15.55
C PHE A 58 -7.76 22.88 15.85
N PHE A 59 -6.91 22.22 15.09
CA PHE A 59 -6.61 20.80 15.27
C PHE A 59 -5.53 20.53 16.30
N ALA A 60 -4.87 21.58 16.86
CA ALA A 60 -3.83 21.48 17.85
C ALA A 60 -2.72 20.49 17.43
N ASN A 61 -2.26 20.63 16.18
CA ASN A 61 -1.22 19.77 15.61
C ASN A 61 -0.02 19.60 16.56
N LEU A 62 0.54 18.38 16.57
CA LEU A 62 1.65 18.01 17.45
C LEU A 62 2.98 18.64 16.99
N HIS A 63 3.07 19.02 15.71
CA HIS A 63 4.24 19.61 15.08
C HIS A 63 3.90 20.94 14.41
N GLY A 64 4.94 21.76 14.17
CA GLY A 64 4.80 22.97 13.36
C GLY A 64 4.89 22.67 11.86
N TRP A 65 4.51 23.66 11.04
CA TRP A 65 4.47 23.49 9.58
C TRP A 65 5.85 23.18 8.97
N LYS A 66 6.95 23.70 9.55
CA LYS A 66 8.32 23.43 9.08
C LYS A 66 8.69 21.97 9.25
N GLU A 67 8.37 21.37 10.40
CA GLU A 67 8.59 19.95 10.67
C GLU A 67 7.70 19.10 9.77
N GLY A 68 6.47 19.55 9.50
CA GLY A 68 5.52 18.86 8.62
C GLY A 68 5.99 18.70 7.17
N LEU A 69 6.93 19.53 6.71
CA LEU A 69 7.50 19.42 5.35
C LEU A 69 8.31 18.12 5.16
N ASP A 70 8.88 17.59 6.24
CA ASP A 70 9.76 16.41 6.22
C ASP A 70 9.05 15.13 6.71
N PHE A 71 7.72 15.15 6.79
CA PHE A 71 6.97 13.99 7.25
C PHE A 71 7.15 12.78 6.32
N THR A 72 7.23 11.62 6.94
CA THR A 72 7.55 10.35 6.27
C THR A 72 6.55 9.99 5.18
N ALA A 73 5.24 10.17 5.42
CA ALA A 73 4.22 9.80 4.46
C ALA A 73 4.33 10.57 3.13
N ALA A 74 4.73 11.84 3.15
CA ALA A 74 4.96 12.62 1.93
C ALA A 74 6.00 11.93 1.02
N ASN A 75 7.09 11.45 1.63
CA ASN A 75 8.15 10.75 0.92
C ASN A 75 7.74 9.35 0.45
N GLU A 76 6.85 8.67 1.18
CA GLU A 76 6.40 7.33 0.86
C GLU A 76 5.40 7.28 -0.30
N MET A 77 4.66 8.38 -0.58
CA MET A 77 3.69 8.42 -1.69
C MET A 77 4.33 8.20 -3.06
N LYS A 78 5.60 8.56 -3.24
CA LYS A 78 6.33 8.26 -4.48
C LYS A 78 6.40 6.76 -4.78
N TYR A 79 6.47 5.91 -3.74
CA TYR A 79 6.58 4.47 -3.91
C TYR A 79 5.28 3.85 -4.45
N LEU A 80 4.12 4.36 -4.04
CA LEU A 80 2.84 3.96 -4.64
C LEU A 80 2.81 4.29 -6.14
N ARG A 81 3.24 5.50 -6.50
CA ARG A 81 3.32 5.93 -7.90
C ARG A 81 4.28 5.04 -8.70
N MET A 82 5.49 4.82 -8.21
CA MET A 82 6.48 3.96 -8.85
C MET A 82 5.94 2.54 -9.09
N LEU A 83 5.23 1.98 -8.11
CA LEU A 83 4.61 0.67 -8.25
C LEU A 83 3.54 0.66 -9.34
N ILE A 84 2.61 1.61 -9.33
CA ILE A 84 1.50 1.65 -10.30
C ILE A 84 2.00 1.90 -11.73
N GLU A 85 2.99 2.78 -11.92
CA GLU A 85 3.57 3.10 -13.23
C GLU A 85 4.50 2.00 -13.77
N SER A 86 4.94 1.05 -12.94
CA SER A 86 5.81 -0.05 -13.35
C SER A 86 5.13 -1.12 -14.23
N ARG A 87 3.83 -1.07 -14.39
CA ARG A 87 3.02 -1.99 -15.22
C ARG A 87 1.99 -1.19 -16.03
N PRO A 88 1.38 -1.78 -17.08
CA PRO A 88 0.32 -1.14 -17.86
C PRO A 88 -0.84 -0.68 -16.98
N MET A 89 -0.80 0.57 -16.52
CA MET A 89 -1.72 1.06 -15.47
C MET A 89 -3.15 1.28 -15.97
N LEU A 90 -3.35 1.54 -17.26
CA LEU A 90 -4.67 1.83 -17.83
C LEU A 90 -5.56 0.56 -17.94
N ASP A 91 -4.93 -0.62 -17.99
CA ASP A 91 -5.62 -1.91 -18.05
C ASP A 91 -5.93 -2.48 -16.65
N ARG A 92 -5.55 -1.75 -15.61
CA ARG A 92 -5.67 -2.19 -14.24
C ARG A 92 -7.10 -2.08 -13.73
N VAL A 93 -7.62 -3.17 -13.18
CA VAL A 93 -8.95 -3.24 -12.56
C VAL A 93 -8.88 -3.82 -11.14
N PRO A 94 -9.71 -3.36 -10.21
CA PRO A 94 -9.87 -4.02 -8.91
C PRO A 94 -10.42 -5.44 -9.12
N ASP A 95 -9.77 -6.42 -8.51
CA ASP A 95 -10.25 -7.80 -8.60
C ASP A 95 -9.97 -8.61 -7.33
N GLN A 96 -10.95 -8.61 -6.42
CA GLN A 96 -10.91 -9.46 -5.23
C GLN A 96 -11.16 -10.94 -5.56
N GLY A 97 -11.63 -11.22 -6.78
CA GLY A 97 -11.93 -12.58 -7.24
C GLY A 97 -10.72 -13.49 -7.34
N ILE A 98 -9.50 -12.91 -7.47
CA ILE A 98 -8.25 -13.69 -7.50
C ILE A 98 -7.82 -14.20 -6.12
N LEU A 99 -8.38 -13.66 -5.03
CA LEU A 99 -8.03 -14.05 -3.66
C LEU A 99 -8.88 -15.25 -3.20
N MET A 100 -8.25 -16.10 -2.40
CA MET A 100 -8.93 -17.15 -1.63
C MET A 100 -9.33 -16.64 -0.23
N ASN A 101 -8.61 -15.65 0.29
CA ASN A 101 -8.93 -15.02 1.56
C ASN A 101 -10.30 -14.36 1.49
N LYS A 102 -11.26 -14.90 2.24
CA LYS A 102 -12.61 -14.33 2.31
C LYS A 102 -12.64 -13.16 3.29
N GLY A 103 -13.12 -12.01 2.79
CA GLY A 103 -13.80 -11.00 3.59
C GLY A 103 -13.03 -10.44 4.78
N SER A 104 -11.73 -10.15 4.65
CA SER A 104 -11.09 -9.31 5.66
C SER A 104 -11.66 -7.88 5.56
N CYS A 105 -12.15 -7.36 6.66
CA CYS A 105 -12.62 -5.98 6.79
C CYS A 105 -11.74 -5.22 7.80
N GLY A 106 -11.88 -3.91 7.84
CA GLY A 106 -11.13 -3.08 8.77
C GLY A 106 -9.62 -3.09 8.53
N ALA A 107 -8.85 -3.19 9.61
CA ALA A 107 -7.38 -3.13 9.58
C ALA A 107 -6.76 -4.32 8.83
N GLU A 108 -7.42 -5.46 8.80
CA GLU A 108 -6.91 -6.70 8.20
C GLU A 108 -7.23 -6.85 6.71
N ARG A 109 -7.79 -5.82 6.08
CA ARG A 109 -8.21 -5.87 4.69
C ARG A 109 -7.03 -6.16 3.76
N ILE A 110 -7.24 -7.13 2.86
CA ILE A 110 -6.39 -7.39 1.71
C ILE A 110 -7.12 -6.84 0.48
N GLN A 111 -6.44 -6.02 -0.32
CA GLN A 111 -7.02 -5.42 -1.51
C GLN A 111 -6.20 -5.80 -2.73
N ALA A 112 -6.86 -6.43 -3.72
CA ALA A 112 -6.24 -6.84 -4.95
C ALA A 112 -6.66 -5.95 -6.13
N THR A 113 -5.70 -5.73 -7.03
CA THR A 113 -5.90 -5.10 -8.33
C THR A 113 -5.02 -5.81 -9.34
N ARG A 114 -5.46 -5.91 -10.61
CA ARG A 114 -4.66 -6.58 -11.65
C ARG A 114 -4.86 -5.98 -13.03
N GLY A 115 -3.87 -6.18 -13.88
CA GLY A 115 -4.01 -6.16 -15.32
C GLY A 115 -4.24 -7.56 -15.87
N LYS A 116 -3.96 -7.75 -17.14
CA LYS A 116 -4.09 -9.05 -17.82
C LYS A 116 -3.03 -10.05 -17.35
N ASP A 117 -1.79 -9.60 -17.15
CA ASP A 117 -0.60 -10.42 -16.95
C ASP A 117 0.23 -10.02 -15.73
N TYR A 118 -0.34 -9.24 -14.85
CA TYR A 118 0.22 -8.89 -13.53
C TYR A 118 -0.89 -8.68 -12.49
N ALA A 119 -0.52 -8.78 -11.22
CA ALA A 119 -1.39 -8.41 -10.12
C ALA A 119 -0.60 -7.75 -8.98
N PHE A 120 -1.21 -6.78 -8.31
CA PHE A 120 -0.75 -6.17 -7.07
C PHE A 120 -1.76 -6.45 -5.97
N ILE A 121 -1.29 -6.99 -4.86
CA ILE A 121 -2.13 -7.32 -3.72
C ILE A 121 -1.55 -6.66 -2.47
N TYR A 122 -2.28 -5.72 -1.91
CA TYR A 122 -1.89 -5.01 -0.70
C TYR A 122 -2.49 -5.68 0.53
N SER A 123 -1.64 -6.07 1.46
CA SER A 123 -2.00 -6.53 2.80
C SER A 123 -1.68 -5.45 3.80
N ALA A 124 -2.71 -4.75 4.30
CA ALA A 124 -2.54 -3.63 5.22
C ALA A 124 -1.92 -4.03 6.56
N TYR A 125 -1.97 -5.31 6.89
CA TYR A 125 -1.51 -5.84 8.19
C TYR A 125 -0.56 -7.02 8.05
N GLY A 126 0.11 -7.18 6.88
CA GLY A 126 1.06 -8.27 6.64
C GLY A 126 0.47 -9.66 6.84
N ARG A 127 -0.81 -9.86 6.51
CA ARG A 127 -1.43 -11.18 6.55
C ARG A 127 -1.02 -12.00 5.35
N ASP A 128 -1.08 -13.31 5.52
CA ASP A 128 -0.88 -14.24 4.41
C ASP A 128 -1.85 -13.95 3.28
N ILE A 129 -1.33 -13.97 2.07
CA ILE A 129 -2.10 -13.75 0.84
C ILE A 129 -2.26 -15.08 0.13
N ALA A 130 -3.49 -15.56 0.04
CA ALA A 130 -3.84 -16.79 -0.64
C ALA A 130 -4.45 -16.49 -2.02
N ILE A 131 -3.81 -16.99 -3.08
CA ILE A 131 -4.13 -16.70 -4.49
C ILE A 131 -4.71 -17.94 -5.14
N LYS A 132 -5.78 -17.75 -5.91
CA LYS A 132 -6.37 -18.82 -6.73
C LYS A 132 -5.46 -19.20 -7.90
N ALA A 133 -5.60 -20.43 -8.36
CA ALA A 133 -5.02 -20.87 -9.63
C ALA A 133 -5.51 -19.98 -10.79
N ASN A 134 -4.63 -19.74 -11.75
CA ASN A 134 -4.91 -18.94 -12.97
C ASN A 134 -5.40 -17.50 -12.66
N ALA A 135 -4.87 -16.87 -11.62
CA ALA A 135 -5.23 -15.52 -11.21
C ALA A 135 -4.93 -14.46 -12.29
N ILE A 136 -3.86 -14.65 -13.05
CA ILE A 136 -3.47 -13.82 -14.20
C ILE A 136 -3.04 -14.72 -15.36
N THR A 137 -2.75 -14.16 -16.53
CA THR A 137 -2.31 -14.95 -17.69
C THR A 137 -0.88 -15.50 -17.52
N GLY A 138 -0.58 -16.60 -18.21
CA GLY A 138 0.73 -17.24 -18.22
C GLY A 138 0.75 -18.56 -17.46
N THR A 139 1.75 -19.39 -17.75
CA THR A 139 1.92 -20.71 -17.11
C THR A 139 2.73 -20.61 -15.82
N LYS A 140 3.66 -19.65 -15.75
CA LYS A 140 4.49 -19.38 -14.58
C LYS A 140 4.35 -17.93 -14.15
N LEU A 141 4.39 -17.72 -12.84
CA LEU A 141 4.35 -16.42 -12.18
C LEU A 141 5.67 -16.16 -11.48
N ASN A 142 6.22 -14.96 -11.66
CA ASN A 142 7.25 -14.42 -10.77
C ASN A 142 6.56 -13.67 -9.63
N ALA A 143 6.94 -13.97 -8.41
CA ALA A 143 6.40 -13.34 -7.22
C ALA A 143 7.48 -12.51 -6.50
N ASN A 144 7.08 -11.32 -6.06
CA ASN A 144 7.96 -10.39 -5.32
C ASN A 144 7.19 -9.77 -4.14
N TRP A 145 7.87 -9.55 -3.03
CA TRP A 145 7.43 -8.64 -2.00
C TRP A 145 7.91 -7.23 -2.30
N TYR A 146 7.02 -6.28 -2.20
CA TYR A 146 7.31 -4.85 -2.31
C TYR A 146 7.02 -4.17 -0.97
N ASP A 147 8.02 -3.47 -0.46
CA ASP A 147 7.91 -2.69 0.78
C ASP A 147 7.40 -1.28 0.45
N PRO A 148 6.17 -0.93 0.84
CA PRO A 148 5.58 0.37 0.51
C PRO A 148 6.22 1.56 1.28
N ARG A 149 7.07 1.29 2.28
CA ARG A 149 7.80 2.28 3.08
C ARG A 149 9.09 2.71 2.43
N THR A 150 9.72 1.82 1.67
CA THR A 150 11.05 2.02 1.09
C THR A 150 11.11 1.92 -0.42
N GLY A 151 10.06 1.36 -1.04
CA GLY A 151 10.03 1.04 -2.47
C GLY A 151 10.90 -0.15 -2.86
N LYS A 152 11.48 -0.87 -1.88
CA LYS A 152 12.35 -2.01 -2.14
C LYS A 152 11.53 -3.24 -2.55
N THR A 153 12.03 -3.93 -3.58
CA THR A 153 11.46 -5.19 -4.07
C THR A 153 12.37 -6.35 -3.68
N THR A 154 11.75 -7.46 -3.23
CA THR A 154 12.46 -8.69 -2.88
C THR A 154 11.83 -9.85 -3.62
N PHE A 155 12.61 -10.53 -4.46
CA PHE A 155 12.15 -11.70 -5.21
C PHE A 155 11.88 -12.88 -4.29
N ILE A 156 10.72 -13.53 -4.46
CA ILE A 156 10.29 -14.70 -3.68
C ILE A 156 10.63 -15.98 -4.46
N GLY A 157 10.27 -16.00 -5.75
CA GLY A 157 10.45 -17.19 -6.59
C GLY A 157 9.54 -17.17 -7.81
N SER A 158 9.65 -18.25 -8.61
CA SER A 158 8.77 -18.52 -9.74
C SER A 158 7.89 -19.73 -9.44
N PHE A 159 6.60 -19.60 -9.71
CA PHE A 159 5.56 -20.57 -9.31
C PHE A 159 4.72 -20.99 -10.51
N ASP A 160 4.13 -22.19 -10.44
CA ASP A 160 3.15 -22.65 -11.42
C ASP A 160 1.81 -21.93 -11.18
N ASN A 161 1.30 -21.26 -12.21
CA ASN A 161 0.04 -20.52 -12.13
C ASN A 161 -1.20 -21.44 -12.03
N LYS A 162 -1.06 -22.72 -12.30
CA LYS A 162 -2.16 -23.71 -12.20
C LYS A 162 -2.43 -24.15 -10.77
N GLN A 163 -1.60 -23.73 -9.81
CA GLN A 163 -1.72 -24.09 -8.40
C GLN A 163 -2.28 -22.93 -7.59
N GLN A 164 -2.92 -23.28 -6.48
CA GLN A 164 -3.23 -22.32 -5.44
C GLN A 164 -1.94 -21.99 -4.68
N LEU A 165 -1.69 -20.70 -4.44
CA LEU A 165 -0.45 -20.23 -3.83
C LEU A 165 -0.76 -19.45 -2.55
N ILE A 166 0.06 -19.65 -1.52
CA ILE A 166 0.00 -18.87 -0.28
C ILE A 166 1.35 -18.19 -0.09
N PHE A 167 1.30 -16.88 0.16
CA PHE A 167 2.47 -16.05 0.39
C PHE A 167 2.40 -15.44 1.78
N THR A 168 3.36 -15.80 2.62
CA THR A 168 3.51 -15.22 3.96
C THR A 168 4.32 -13.95 3.88
N ALA A 169 3.77 -12.83 4.37
CA ALA A 169 4.46 -11.56 4.37
C ALA A 169 5.72 -11.62 5.26
N PRO A 170 6.79 -10.87 4.90
CA PRO A 170 7.97 -10.79 5.74
C PRO A 170 7.61 -10.34 7.17
N LEU A 171 8.28 -10.93 8.14
CA LEU A 171 8.11 -10.53 9.54
C LEU A 171 8.76 -9.15 9.78
N PRO A 172 8.20 -8.32 10.66
CA PRO A 172 8.81 -7.05 11.03
C PRO A 172 10.23 -7.29 11.59
N THR A 173 11.21 -6.61 11.04
CA THR A 173 12.61 -6.75 11.49
C THR A 173 12.92 -5.96 12.75
N ALA A 174 12.05 -5.03 13.16
CA ALA A 174 12.34 -4.07 14.21
C ALA A 174 11.18 -3.69 15.13
N SER A 175 10.05 -4.41 15.10
CA SER A 175 8.97 -4.07 16.04
C SER A 175 9.17 -4.75 17.39
N PRO A 176 9.34 -3.99 18.49
CA PRO A 176 9.39 -4.56 19.83
C PRO A 176 8.04 -5.11 20.30
N VAL A 177 6.97 -4.88 19.51
CA VAL A 177 5.62 -5.34 19.83
C VAL A 177 5.18 -6.35 18.75
N PRO A 178 5.03 -7.64 19.08
CA PRO A 178 4.64 -8.70 18.13
C PRO A 178 3.30 -8.44 17.42
N SER A 179 2.49 -7.51 17.92
CA SER A 179 1.19 -7.14 17.35
C SER A 179 1.28 -6.09 16.24
N GLN A 180 2.41 -5.41 16.06
CA GLN A 180 2.60 -4.45 14.97
C GLN A 180 3.12 -5.16 13.72
N ARG A 181 2.22 -5.76 12.97
CA ARG A 181 2.53 -6.23 11.63
C ARG A 181 2.64 -5.05 10.68
N GLU A 182 3.57 -5.15 9.75
CA GLU A 182 3.81 -4.13 8.73
C GLU A 182 3.00 -4.43 7.48
N ASP A 183 2.65 -3.36 6.74
CA ASP A 183 1.97 -3.50 5.46
C ASP A 183 2.94 -3.91 4.34
N TRP A 184 2.43 -4.70 3.41
CA TRP A 184 3.20 -5.24 2.27
C TRP A 184 2.36 -5.30 1.00
N VAL A 185 3.03 -5.22 -0.15
CA VAL A 185 2.43 -5.53 -1.45
C VAL A 185 3.07 -6.79 -2.02
N LEU A 186 2.24 -7.75 -2.39
CA LEU A 186 2.64 -8.87 -3.24
C LEU A 186 2.49 -8.43 -4.71
N ILE A 187 3.58 -8.55 -5.47
CA ILE A 187 3.59 -8.39 -6.92
C ILE A 187 3.62 -9.78 -7.54
N LEU A 188 2.69 -10.05 -8.43
CA LEU A 188 2.67 -11.24 -9.27
C LEU A 188 2.75 -10.82 -10.72
N ASP A 189 3.69 -11.38 -11.47
CA ASP A 189 3.89 -11.11 -12.87
C ASP A 189 3.90 -12.40 -13.68
N ASN A 190 3.32 -12.41 -14.87
CA ASN A 190 3.59 -13.44 -15.85
C ASN A 190 5.09 -13.47 -16.16
N ALA A 191 5.75 -14.60 -15.88
CA ALA A 191 7.20 -14.72 -15.98
C ALA A 191 7.77 -14.41 -17.38
N LEU A 192 6.96 -14.52 -18.43
CA LEU A 192 7.36 -14.20 -19.80
C LEU A 192 7.41 -12.69 -20.10
N LYS A 193 6.87 -11.84 -19.23
CA LYS A 193 6.80 -10.40 -19.48
C LYS A 193 8.07 -9.66 -19.09
N ASN A 194 8.87 -10.21 -18.18
CA ASN A 194 10.14 -9.62 -17.74
C ASN A 194 10.00 -8.14 -17.36
N TYR A 195 8.94 -7.81 -16.61
CA TYR A 195 8.75 -6.44 -16.16
C TYR A 195 9.93 -5.96 -15.30
N ALA A 196 10.34 -4.71 -15.51
CA ALA A 196 11.32 -4.05 -14.66
C ALA A 196 10.78 -3.89 -13.23
N MET A 197 11.66 -3.81 -12.24
CA MET A 197 11.24 -3.57 -10.86
C MET A 197 10.71 -2.15 -10.70
N PRO A 198 9.73 -1.93 -9.79
CA PRO A 198 9.24 -0.58 -9.50
C PRO A 198 10.40 0.36 -9.16
N GLY A 199 10.49 1.49 -9.88
CA GLY A 199 11.55 2.48 -9.69
C GLY A 199 12.79 2.32 -10.55
N ASP A 200 12.95 1.22 -11.26
CA ASP A 200 13.97 1.10 -12.30
C ASP A 200 13.61 2.04 -13.45
N LYS A 201 14.61 2.77 -13.93
CA LYS A 201 14.41 3.66 -15.09
C LYS A 201 14.26 2.80 -16.34
N HIS A 202 13.21 3.06 -17.09
CA HIS A 202 13.04 2.56 -18.45
C HIS A 202 13.94 3.29 -19.43
#